data_6d70c41339f166faee86e1d6da26af8d
#
_entry.id   6d70c41339f166faee86e1d6da26af8d
#
_cell.length_a   1.000
_cell.length_b   1.000
_cell.length_c   1.000
_cell.angle_alpha   90.00
_cell.angle_beta   90.00
_cell.angle_gamma   90.00
#
_symmetry.space_group_name_H-M   'P 1'
#
loop_
_entity.id
_entity.type
_entity.pdbx_description
1 polymer ?
#
loop_
_entity_poly.entity_id
_entity_poly.type
_entity_poly.pdbx_seq_one_letter_code
_entity_poly.pdbx_strand_id
1 'polypeptide(L)'
;MNSLIEELFLYAKLDSNSVTYSFAKVNVDAYFQDCVEEISLDLESQGVDFGYFNYADRDTVIIADPEQLKRVVNNIIGNSVKYASPDRKLMISLRIMEEAEFVKIEIEDNGKGIARNEVPLIFDRCYRTDASRNSSKGGSGLGLSIAKKIIEEHGGKIWAVSTEGVGTTMCFVLRKYKENNVYE
;
A
#
# COMPACT_ATOMS: atom_id res chain seq x y z
N MET A 1 15.73 -17.86 -1.85
CA MET A 1 16.57 -16.71 -2.23
C MET A 1 16.22 -15.55 -1.28
N ASN A 2 17.17 -14.69 -0.96
CA ASN A 2 17.04 -13.76 0.16
C ASN A 2 16.11 -12.58 -0.26
N SER A 3 14.92 -12.45 0.31
CA SER A 3 13.93 -11.42 -0.04
C SER A 3 14.51 -9.98 -0.03
N LEU A 4 15.53 -9.75 0.81
CA LEU A 4 16.27 -8.48 0.88
C LEU A 4 17.02 -8.15 -0.43
N ILE A 5 17.65 -9.15 -1.05
CA ILE A 5 18.38 -8.96 -2.31
C ILE A 5 17.41 -8.63 -3.44
N GLU A 6 16.25 -9.28 -3.46
CA GLU A 6 15.20 -9.02 -4.45
C GLU A 6 14.61 -7.61 -4.30
N GLU A 7 14.37 -7.17 -3.06
CA GLU A 7 13.91 -5.80 -2.78
C GLU A 7 14.95 -4.74 -3.16
N LEU A 8 16.23 -4.96 -2.83
CA LEU A 8 17.32 -4.07 -3.22
C LEU A 8 17.47 -3.97 -4.74
N PHE A 9 17.39 -5.11 -5.44
CA PHE A 9 17.49 -5.15 -6.89
C PHE A 9 16.30 -4.45 -7.56
N LEU A 10 15.10 -4.68 -7.05
CA LEU A 10 13.92 -3.97 -7.52
C LEU A 10 14.04 -2.47 -7.28
N TYR A 11 14.45 -2.08 -6.07
CA TYR A 11 14.64 -0.66 -5.75
C TYR A 11 15.65 0.00 -6.71
N ALA A 12 16.78 -0.67 -6.97
CA ALA A 12 17.77 -0.15 -7.91
C ALA A 12 17.23 0.00 -9.33
N LYS A 13 16.39 -0.94 -9.79
CA LYS A 13 15.68 -0.85 -11.07
C LYS A 13 14.68 0.31 -11.11
N LEU A 14 13.91 0.50 -10.03
CA LEU A 14 12.98 1.61 -9.90
C LEU A 14 13.72 2.96 -9.89
N ASP A 15 14.84 3.04 -9.21
CA ASP A 15 15.65 4.26 -9.10
C ASP A 15 16.32 4.65 -10.43
N SER A 16 16.70 3.66 -11.23
CA SER A 16 17.28 3.85 -12.56
C SER A 16 16.25 3.98 -13.69
N ASN A 17 14.95 4.05 -13.36
CA ASN A 17 13.84 4.02 -14.32
C ASN A 17 13.92 2.81 -15.31
N SER A 18 14.51 1.70 -14.85
CA SER A 18 14.70 0.49 -15.67
C SER A 18 13.55 -0.50 -15.54
N VAL A 19 12.54 -0.19 -14.73
CA VAL A 19 11.34 -1.02 -14.63
C VAL A 19 10.43 -0.70 -15.79
N THR A 20 10.10 -1.73 -16.57
CA THR A 20 9.06 -1.62 -17.59
C THR A 20 7.72 -1.92 -16.94
N TYR A 21 6.84 -0.92 -16.92
CA TYR A 21 5.47 -1.06 -16.42
C TYR A 21 4.54 -1.58 -17.51
N SER A 22 3.64 -2.48 -17.15
CA SER A 22 2.58 -3.01 -18.02
C SER A 22 1.25 -2.35 -17.67
N PHE A 23 1.10 -1.07 -18.01
CA PHE A 23 -0.12 -0.32 -17.76
C PHE A 23 -1.30 -0.87 -18.56
N ALA A 24 -2.42 -1.08 -17.90
CA ALA A 24 -3.68 -1.55 -18.48
C ALA A 24 -4.87 -0.83 -17.85
N LYS A 25 -6.03 -0.91 -18.50
CA LYS A 25 -7.30 -0.53 -17.89
C LYS A 25 -7.66 -1.57 -16.81
N VAL A 26 -7.80 -1.10 -15.59
CA VAL A 26 -8.11 -1.94 -14.44
C VAL A 26 -9.44 -1.50 -13.85
N ASN A 27 -10.42 -2.40 -13.82
CA ASN A 27 -11.66 -2.17 -13.09
C ASN A 27 -11.36 -2.27 -11.59
N VAL A 28 -11.66 -1.20 -10.85
CA VAL A 28 -11.30 -1.07 -9.44
C VAL A 28 -11.97 -2.12 -8.57
N ASP A 29 -13.29 -2.33 -8.78
CA ASP A 29 -14.07 -3.28 -7.97
C ASP A 29 -13.55 -4.71 -8.14
N ALA A 30 -13.46 -5.20 -9.38
CA ALA A 30 -13.00 -6.54 -9.68
C ALA A 30 -11.55 -6.77 -9.19
N TYR A 31 -10.66 -5.83 -9.44
CA TYR A 31 -9.26 -5.95 -9.06
C TYR A 31 -9.04 -6.05 -7.55
N PHE A 32 -9.66 -5.13 -6.79
CA PHE A 32 -9.49 -5.16 -5.34
C PHE A 32 -10.23 -6.32 -4.69
N GLN A 33 -11.34 -6.80 -5.26
CA GLN A 33 -12.01 -7.99 -4.79
C GLN A 33 -11.10 -9.22 -4.90
N ASP A 34 -10.44 -9.42 -6.05
CA ASP A 34 -9.47 -10.51 -6.23
C ASP A 34 -8.28 -10.38 -5.26
N CYS A 35 -7.74 -9.19 -5.10
CA CYS A 35 -6.65 -8.94 -4.14
C CYS A 35 -7.06 -9.27 -2.70
N VAL A 36 -8.26 -8.87 -2.31
CA VAL A 36 -8.78 -9.06 -0.96
C VAL A 36 -9.04 -10.53 -0.65
N GLU A 37 -9.53 -11.32 -1.61
CA GLU A 37 -9.72 -12.76 -1.43
C GLU A 37 -8.42 -13.46 -1.05
N GLU A 38 -7.33 -13.14 -1.74
CA GLU A 38 -6.01 -13.71 -1.45
C GLU A 38 -5.45 -13.23 -0.10
N ILE A 39 -5.53 -11.92 0.16
CA ILE A 39 -5.01 -11.30 1.38
C ILE A 39 -5.77 -11.75 2.62
N SER A 40 -7.10 -11.87 2.54
CA SER A 40 -7.93 -12.25 3.69
C SER A 40 -7.61 -13.64 4.19
N LEU A 41 -7.36 -14.60 3.30
CA LEU A 41 -6.98 -15.97 3.68
C LEU A 41 -5.64 -15.99 4.45
N ASP A 42 -4.66 -15.22 3.98
CA ASP A 42 -3.35 -15.14 4.64
C ASP A 42 -3.46 -14.48 6.02
N LEU A 43 -4.18 -13.35 6.11
CA LEU A 43 -4.38 -12.63 7.36
C LEU A 43 -5.20 -13.43 8.40
N GLU A 44 -6.25 -14.15 7.95
CA GLU A 44 -7.04 -14.99 8.81
C GLU A 44 -6.17 -16.11 9.42
N SER A 45 -5.29 -16.73 8.63
CA SER A 45 -4.35 -17.74 9.12
C SER A 45 -3.41 -17.22 10.20
N GLN A 46 -3.15 -15.92 10.21
CA GLN A 46 -2.33 -15.22 11.19
C GLN A 46 -3.15 -14.65 12.38
N GLY A 47 -4.46 -14.88 12.40
CA GLY A 47 -5.36 -14.41 13.46
C GLY A 47 -5.65 -12.92 13.41
N VAL A 48 -5.47 -12.28 12.25
CA VAL A 48 -5.75 -10.86 12.02
C VAL A 48 -7.21 -10.68 11.60
N ASP A 49 -7.89 -9.68 12.19
CA ASP A 49 -9.22 -9.28 11.73
C ASP A 49 -9.07 -8.35 10.53
N PHE A 50 -9.64 -8.73 9.39
CA PHE A 50 -9.55 -7.97 8.16
C PHE A 50 -10.94 -7.55 7.65
N GLY A 51 -11.09 -6.27 7.35
CA GLY A 51 -12.31 -5.67 6.77
C GLY A 51 -12.04 -5.05 5.40
N TYR A 52 -12.98 -5.25 4.46
CA TYR A 52 -12.94 -4.65 3.13
C TYR A 52 -14.21 -3.85 2.86
N PHE A 53 -14.05 -2.60 2.41
CA PHE A 53 -15.15 -1.67 2.15
C PHE A 53 -14.89 -0.93 0.84
N ASN A 54 -15.68 -1.21 -0.17
CA ASN A 54 -15.60 -0.52 -1.46
C ASN A 54 -16.80 0.41 -1.64
N TYR A 55 -16.53 1.70 -1.77
CA TYR A 55 -17.52 2.76 -1.99
C TYR A 55 -17.38 3.39 -3.40
N ALA A 56 -16.52 2.85 -4.25
CA ALA A 56 -16.42 3.27 -5.64
C ALA A 56 -17.52 2.61 -6.49
N ASP A 57 -17.89 3.28 -7.57
CA ASP A 57 -18.82 2.71 -8.54
C ASP A 57 -18.23 1.46 -9.21
N ARG A 58 -19.09 0.49 -9.53
CA ARG A 58 -18.66 -0.78 -10.13
C ARG A 58 -17.94 -0.63 -11.46
N ASP A 59 -18.24 0.43 -12.19
CA ASP A 59 -17.67 0.72 -13.50
C ASP A 59 -16.42 1.61 -13.41
N THR A 60 -15.95 1.93 -12.21
CA THR A 60 -14.77 2.76 -12.01
C THR A 60 -13.52 2.06 -12.52
N VAL A 61 -12.81 2.73 -13.42
CA VAL A 61 -11.59 2.23 -14.08
C VAL A 61 -10.42 3.17 -13.80
N ILE A 62 -9.25 2.59 -13.58
CA ILE A 62 -7.97 3.28 -13.49
C ILE A 62 -7.01 2.74 -14.56
N ILE A 63 -5.93 3.47 -14.85
CA ILE A 63 -4.80 2.94 -15.61
C ILE A 63 -3.71 2.57 -14.61
N ALA A 64 -3.42 1.29 -14.52
CA ALA A 64 -2.43 0.78 -13.57
C ALA A 64 -1.70 -0.45 -14.12
N ASP A 65 -0.54 -0.73 -13.55
CA ASP A 65 0.11 -2.04 -13.64
C ASP A 65 -0.39 -2.90 -12.48
N PRO A 66 -1.21 -3.95 -12.73
CA PRO A 66 -1.85 -4.72 -11.67
C PRO A 66 -0.85 -5.39 -10.71
N GLU A 67 0.27 -5.89 -11.24
CA GLU A 67 1.29 -6.58 -10.44
C GLU A 67 2.03 -5.60 -9.51
N GLN A 68 2.36 -4.42 -10.03
CA GLN A 68 3.02 -3.40 -9.22
C GLN A 68 2.06 -2.81 -8.17
N LEU A 69 0.78 -2.63 -8.53
CA LEU A 69 -0.23 -2.17 -7.58
C LEU A 69 -0.46 -3.20 -6.45
N LYS A 70 -0.50 -4.50 -6.78
CA LYS A 70 -0.55 -5.58 -5.79
C LYS A 70 0.63 -5.53 -4.83
N ARG A 71 1.83 -5.23 -5.33
CA ARG A 71 3.03 -5.05 -4.51
C ARG A 71 2.89 -3.89 -3.54
N VAL A 72 2.30 -2.76 -3.95
CA VAL A 72 2.02 -1.64 -3.05
C VAL A 72 1.14 -2.09 -1.90
N VAL A 73 0.02 -2.74 -2.19
CA VAL A 73 -0.92 -3.24 -1.17
C VAL A 73 -0.24 -4.21 -0.21
N ASN A 74 0.51 -5.18 -0.74
CA ASN A 74 1.22 -6.17 0.07
C ASN A 74 2.31 -5.54 0.96
N ASN A 75 3.05 -4.54 0.47
CA ASN A 75 4.04 -3.83 1.27
C ASN A 75 3.40 -3.07 2.43
N ILE A 76 2.25 -2.44 2.21
CA ILE A 76 1.52 -1.72 3.26
C ILE A 76 0.99 -2.70 4.30
N ILE A 77 0.27 -3.75 3.87
CA ILE A 77 -0.31 -4.75 4.77
C ILE A 77 0.78 -5.51 5.54
N GLY A 78 1.87 -5.87 4.86
CA GLY A 78 3.01 -6.48 5.51
C GLY A 78 3.62 -5.61 6.62
N ASN A 79 3.63 -4.30 6.45
CA ASN A 79 4.04 -3.38 7.50
C ASN A 79 3.04 -3.35 8.66
N SER A 80 1.73 -3.34 8.39
CA SER A 80 0.70 -3.39 9.43
C SER A 80 0.84 -4.64 10.30
N VAL A 81 1.07 -5.81 9.71
CA VAL A 81 1.33 -7.05 10.42
C VAL A 81 2.63 -6.99 11.23
N LYS A 82 3.69 -6.47 10.62
CA LYS A 82 5.01 -6.36 11.26
C LYS A 82 5.01 -5.46 12.49
N TYR A 83 4.28 -4.34 12.42
CA TYR A 83 4.21 -3.34 13.48
C TYR A 83 2.95 -3.43 14.33
N ALA A 84 2.33 -4.61 14.38
CA ALA A 84 1.21 -4.89 15.26
C ALA A 84 1.56 -4.58 16.73
N SER A 85 0.58 -4.08 17.49
CA SER A 85 0.72 -3.91 18.93
C SER A 85 0.62 -5.28 19.62
N PRO A 86 1.50 -5.59 20.59
CA PRO A 86 1.39 -6.84 21.34
C PRO A 86 0.19 -6.86 22.29
N ASP A 87 -0.36 -5.70 22.61
CA ASP A 87 -1.37 -5.54 23.68
C ASP A 87 -2.81 -5.73 23.16
N ARG A 88 -3.01 -5.91 21.87
CA ARG A 88 -4.33 -6.05 21.24
C ARG A 88 -4.28 -6.89 19.96
N LYS A 89 -5.43 -7.47 19.65
CA LYS A 89 -5.60 -8.17 18.36
C LYS A 89 -5.45 -7.18 17.21
N LEU A 90 -4.65 -7.53 16.23
CA LEU A 90 -4.49 -6.71 15.03
C LEU A 90 -5.78 -6.70 14.22
N MET A 91 -6.20 -5.50 13.87
CA MET A 91 -7.31 -5.23 12.95
C MET A 91 -6.76 -4.42 11.79
N ILE A 92 -7.06 -4.83 10.56
CA ILE A 92 -6.71 -4.11 9.35
C ILE A 92 -7.98 -3.88 8.54
N SER A 93 -8.17 -2.68 8.00
CA SER A 93 -9.24 -2.41 7.06
C SER A 93 -8.71 -1.78 5.77
N LEU A 94 -9.22 -2.24 4.63
CA LEU A 94 -8.99 -1.64 3.33
C LEU A 94 -10.27 -0.95 2.88
N ARG A 95 -10.21 0.33 2.62
CA ARG A 95 -11.33 1.15 2.13
C ARG A 95 -10.98 1.77 0.78
N ILE A 96 -11.93 1.72 -0.13
CA ILE A 96 -11.84 2.39 -1.43
C ILE A 96 -12.92 3.45 -1.49
N MET A 97 -12.51 4.66 -1.81
CA MET A 97 -13.41 5.81 -1.96
C MET A 97 -13.20 6.43 -3.34
N GLU A 98 -14.29 6.83 -3.96
CA GLU A 98 -14.25 7.52 -5.24
C GLU A 98 -14.40 9.03 -5.02
N GLU A 99 -13.48 9.78 -5.60
CA GLU A 99 -13.51 11.24 -5.69
C GLU A 99 -13.73 11.65 -7.15
N ALA A 100 -13.87 12.96 -7.42
CA ALA A 100 -14.18 13.44 -8.77
C ALA A 100 -13.20 12.93 -9.85
N GLU A 101 -11.89 13.02 -9.59
CA GLU A 101 -10.83 12.68 -10.54
C GLU A 101 -9.99 11.48 -10.12
N PHE A 102 -10.15 11.01 -8.88
CA PHE A 102 -9.27 10.00 -8.27
C PHE A 102 -10.07 8.90 -7.59
N VAL A 103 -9.43 7.76 -7.47
CA VAL A 103 -9.80 6.72 -6.51
C VAL A 103 -8.79 6.80 -5.37
N LYS A 104 -9.29 6.89 -4.14
CA LYS A 104 -8.50 6.89 -2.92
C LYS A 104 -8.59 5.54 -2.25
N ILE A 105 -7.46 4.96 -1.94
CA ILE A 105 -7.34 3.71 -1.22
C ILE A 105 -6.74 4.01 0.16
N GLU A 106 -7.40 3.54 1.20
CA GLU A 106 -6.94 3.63 2.58
C GLU A 106 -6.78 2.24 3.17
N ILE A 107 -5.61 2.00 3.77
CA ILE A 107 -5.32 0.79 4.54
C ILE A 107 -5.00 1.24 5.95
N GLU A 108 -5.91 0.94 6.88
CA GLU A 108 -5.84 1.33 8.28
C GLU A 108 -5.54 0.12 9.15
N ASP A 109 -4.66 0.30 10.11
CA ASP A 109 -4.37 -0.66 11.16
C ASP A 109 -4.45 -0.04 12.56
N ASN A 110 -4.68 -0.87 13.56
CA ASN A 110 -4.62 -0.53 14.97
C ASN A 110 -3.29 -0.94 15.61
N GLY A 111 -2.20 -0.92 14.85
CA GLY A 111 -0.87 -1.29 15.31
C GLY A 111 -0.25 -0.29 16.29
N LYS A 112 1.07 -0.28 16.36
CA LYS A 112 1.82 0.61 17.29
C LYS A 112 1.69 2.10 16.96
N GLY A 113 1.30 2.43 15.72
CA GLY A 113 1.36 3.79 15.23
C GLY A 113 2.80 4.28 15.03
N ILE A 114 2.93 5.52 14.60
CA ILE A 114 4.19 6.17 14.24
C ILE A 114 4.23 7.53 14.93
N ALA A 115 5.35 7.87 15.54
CA ALA A 115 5.54 9.18 16.16
C ALA A 115 5.44 10.30 15.10
N ARG A 116 4.84 11.42 15.45
CA ARG A 116 4.53 12.52 14.52
C ARG A 116 5.74 13.03 13.73
N ASN A 117 6.89 13.06 14.37
CA ASN A 117 8.15 13.49 13.73
C ASN A 117 8.76 12.44 12.80
N GLU A 118 8.35 11.17 12.90
CA GLU A 118 8.81 10.08 12.04
C GLU A 118 7.93 9.87 10.81
N VAL A 119 6.64 10.25 10.84
CA VAL A 119 5.69 10.06 9.73
C VAL A 119 6.22 10.61 8.39
N PRO A 120 6.85 11.79 8.29
CA PRO A 120 7.40 12.27 7.02
C PRO A 120 8.54 11.41 6.47
N LEU A 121 9.22 10.64 7.31
CA LEU A 121 10.45 9.90 6.99
C LEU A 121 10.20 8.45 6.60
N ILE A 122 9.01 7.90 6.86
CA ILE A 122 8.75 6.44 6.65
C ILE A 122 8.84 5.99 5.20
N PHE A 123 8.75 6.92 4.25
CA PHE A 123 8.91 6.64 2.81
C PHE A 123 10.35 6.81 2.31
N ASP A 124 11.26 7.25 3.19
CA ASP A 124 12.66 7.40 2.84
C ASP A 124 13.33 6.02 2.74
N ARG A 125 14.29 5.92 1.84
CA ARG A 125 15.05 4.69 1.60
C ARG A 125 15.75 4.22 2.86
N CYS A 126 15.59 2.94 3.18
CA CYS A 126 16.22 2.29 4.34
C CYS A 126 15.88 2.96 5.68
N TYR A 127 14.87 3.83 5.70
CA TYR A 127 14.43 4.42 6.96
C TYR A 127 13.76 3.34 7.83
N ARG A 128 14.12 3.34 9.09
CA ARG A 128 13.51 2.50 10.11
C ARG A 128 13.39 3.34 11.38
N THR A 129 12.22 3.30 12.01
CA THR A 129 12.02 3.95 13.30
C THR A 129 12.99 3.39 14.35
N ASP A 130 13.35 4.16 15.36
CA ASP A 130 14.27 3.71 16.41
C ASP A 130 13.73 2.46 17.12
N ALA A 131 12.42 2.39 17.34
CA ALA A 131 11.76 1.20 17.89
C ALA A 131 11.90 -0.05 16.98
N SER A 132 11.97 0.13 15.66
CA SER A 132 12.12 -0.96 14.69
C SER A 132 13.55 -1.44 14.51
N ARG A 133 14.54 -0.59 14.80
CA ARG A 133 15.97 -0.96 14.74
C ARG A 133 16.34 -2.02 15.76
N ASN A 134 15.68 -2.00 16.91
CA ASN A 134 15.91 -2.91 18.04
C ASN A 134 15.04 -4.18 17.98
N SER A 135 14.15 -4.31 16.97
CA SER A 135 13.30 -5.49 16.83
C SER A 135 14.00 -6.61 16.06
N SER A 136 13.90 -7.84 16.59
CA SER A 136 14.34 -9.06 15.90
C SER A 136 13.53 -9.38 14.63
N LYS A 137 12.40 -8.70 14.42
CA LYS A 137 11.58 -8.77 13.20
C LYS A 137 12.23 -7.92 12.10
N GLY A 138 13.25 -8.48 11.46
CA GLY A 138 14.00 -7.83 10.39
C GLY A 138 13.10 -7.31 9.25
N GLY A 139 13.61 -6.30 8.53
CA GLY A 139 13.01 -5.76 7.32
C GLY A 139 13.99 -4.80 6.67
N SER A 140 13.98 -4.71 5.35
CA SER A 140 14.90 -3.91 4.55
C SER A 140 14.78 -2.39 4.78
N GLY A 141 13.60 -1.93 5.22
CA GLY A 141 13.23 -0.51 5.19
C GLY A 141 12.97 0.01 3.75
N LEU A 142 12.80 -0.89 2.80
CA LEU A 142 12.59 -0.54 1.38
C LEU A 142 11.12 -0.61 0.97
N GLY A 143 10.27 -1.37 1.67
CA GLY A 143 8.90 -1.65 1.24
C GLY A 143 8.06 -0.39 0.98
N LEU A 144 8.07 0.59 1.88
CA LEU A 144 7.31 1.84 1.71
C LEU A 144 7.95 2.76 0.67
N SER A 145 9.26 2.80 0.55
CA SER A 145 9.93 3.59 -0.50
C SER A 145 9.67 2.99 -1.90
N ILE A 146 9.58 1.66 -2.01
CA ILE A 146 9.14 0.97 -3.22
C ILE A 146 7.68 1.32 -3.54
N ALA A 147 6.79 1.23 -2.55
CA ALA A 147 5.38 1.57 -2.73
C ALA A 147 5.20 3.02 -3.22
N LYS A 148 5.95 3.97 -2.63
CA LYS A 148 5.95 5.37 -3.05
C LYS A 148 6.37 5.53 -4.50
N LYS A 149 7.48 4.94 -4.91
CA LYS A 149 7.95 5.01 -6.30
C LYS A 149 6.92 4.45 -7.27
N ILE A 150 6.34 3.29 -6.96
CA ILE A 150 5.30 2.68 -7.81
C ILE A 150 4.10 3.62 -7.95
N ILE A 151 3.58 4.18 -6.86
CA ILE A 151 2.42 5.09 -6.92
C ILE A 151 2.75 6.38 -7.67
N GLU A 152 3.94 6.95 -7.50
CA GLU A 152 4.41 8.13 -8.25
C GLU A 152 4.50 7.84 -9.76
N GLU A 153 5.00 6.67 -10.17
CA GLU A 153 5.03 6.24 -11.58
C GLU A 153 3.63 6.01 -12.18
N HIS A 154 2.64 5.72 -11.33
CA HIS A 154 1.23 5.68 -11.72
C HIS A 154 0.57 7.08 -11.75
N GLY A 155 1.35 8.16 -11.54
CA GLY A 155 0.83 9.53 -11.48
C GLY A 155 -0.01 9.81 -10.24
N GLY A 156 0.11 8.99 -9.21
CA GLY A 156 -0.59 9.09 -7.95
C GLY A 156 0.23 9.76 -6.84
N LYS A 157 -0.30 9.69 -5.64
CA LYS A 157 0.34 10.18 -4.42
C LYS A 157 0.08 9.19 -3.28
N ILE A 158 1.05 9.00 -2.40
CA ILE A 158 0.95 8.19 -1.19
C ILE A 158 1.35 9.00 0.04
N TRP A 159 0.65 8.81 1.16
CA TRP A 159 0.96 9.43 2.45
C TRP A 159 0.44 8.57 3.59
N ALA A 160 0.81 8.93 4.81
CA ALA A 160 0.33 8.29 6.03
C ALA A 160 -0.28 9.30 7.00
N VAL A 161 -1.28 8.85 7.73
CA VAL A 161 -1.82 9.50 8.92
C VAL A 161 -1.66 8.51 10.07
N SER A 162 -0.97 8.91 11.12
CA SER A 162 -0.67 7.99 12.22
C SER A 162 -0.68 8.69 13.56
N THR A 163 -1.06 7.93 14.59
CA THR A 163 -0.97 8.33 15.99
C THR A 163 -0.29 7.21 16.76
N GLU A 164 0.83 7.55 17.41
CA GLU A 164 1.58 6.61 18.24
C GLU A 164 0.68 5.99 19.31
N GLY A 165 0.76 4.69 19.49
CA GLY A 165 -0.07 3.91 20.40
C GLY A 165 -1.50 3.63 19.91
N VAL A 166 -1.94 4.21 18.79
CA VAL A 166 -3.29 4.05 18.25
C VAL A 166 -3.31 3.21 16.97
N GLY A 167 -2.52 3.61 15.97
CA GLY A 167 -2.45 2.92 14.68
C GLY A 167 -2.04 3.84 13.53
N THR A 168 -2.07 3.29 12.32
CA THR A 168 -1.66 3.98 11.09
C THR A 168 -2.70 3.78 9.99
N THR A 169 -2.97 4.85 9.24
CA THR A 169 -3.72 4.81 7.98
C THR A 169 -2.76 5.20 6.86
N MET A 170 -2.47 4.25 5.99
CA MET A 170 -1.75 4.48 4.74
C MET A 170 -2.76 4.83 3.66
N CYS A 171 -2.55 5.95 2.98
CA CYS A 171 -3.44 6.46 1.95
C CYS A 171 -2.69 6.61 0.63
N PHE A 172 -3.31 6.21 -0.48
CA PHE A 172 -2.83 6.58 -1.80
C PHE A 172 -3.98 6.85 -2.76
N VAL A 173 -3.70 7.66 -3.78
CA VAL A 173 -4.67 8.03 -4.82
C VAL A 173 -4.15 7.65 -6.20
N LEU A 174 -5.05 7.19 -7.05
CA LEU A 174 -4.80 6.92 -8.46
C LEU A 174 -5.84 7.65 -9.30
N ARG A 175 -5.43 8.17 -10.47
CA ARG A 175 -6.33 8.90 -11.34
C ARG A 175 -7.32 7.94 -12.01
N LYS A 176 -8.60 8.33 -12.05
CA LYS A 176 -9.62 7.60 -12.80
C LYS A 176 -9.36 7.71 -14.30
N TYR A 177 -9.56 6.61 -14.99
CA TYR A 177 -9.62 6.64 -16.45
C TYR A 177 -10.95 7.25 -16.88
N LYS A 178 -10.87 8.27 -17.75
CA LYS A 178 -12.04 8.85 -18.42
C LYS A 178 -11.89 8.57 -19.91
N GLU A 179 -12.88 7.95 -20.50
CA GLU A 179 -12.96 7.91 -21.94
C GLU A 179 -13.15 9.34 -22.44
N ASN A 180 -12.20 9.87 -23.22
CA ASN A 180 -12.41 11.12 -23.92
C ASN A 180 -13.50 10.88 -24.96
N ASN A 181 -14.73 11.25 -24.66
CA ASN A 181 -15.76 11.42 -25.66
C ASN A 181 -15.32 12.59 -26.54
N VAL A 182 -14.57 12.30 -27.58
CA VAL A 182 -14.38 13.24 -28.68
C VAL A 182 -15.73 13.28 -29.38
N TYR A 183 -16.59 14.21 -28.98
CA TYR A 183 -17.71 14.59 -29.80
C TYR A 183 -17.14 15.35 -30.98
N GLU A 184 -17.14 14.72 -32.15
CA GLU A 184 -17.06 15.43 -33.44
C GLU A 184 -18.24 16.37 -33.62
#